data_fec2d33fcf21a9354a8960e09b0342b0
#
_entry.id   fec2d33fcf21a9354a8960e09b0342b0
#
_cell.length_a   1.000
_cell.length_b   1.000
_cell.length_c   1.000
_cell.angle_alpha   90.00
_cell.angle_beta   90.00
_cell.angle_gamma   90.00
#
_symmetry.space_group_name_H-M   'P 1'
#
loop_
_entity.id
_entity.type
_entity.pdbx_description
1 polymer ?
#
loop_
_entity_poly.entity_id
_entity_poly.type
_entity_poly.pdbx_seq_one_letter_code
_entity_poly.pdbx_strand_id
1 'polypeptide(L)'
;LKKHIVVWLLLITQLFALEKVTLQLDWKFQFENAGFLMAQHQGFYKEVGLDVSILEYDSTVDTVNNVLDQKVNYGFYHSSIFVENGKVKPTVLLATYLQKSPLVFISQPEIKTPQNMKGKVVMGTANELKYSALGLLLEHYLINNENSTIIKHTFSLDEFINKKVDVMSAFTSNQLYELDKKGVDYTIIEPFEYGYNMSAGNLFASKKEVLENPLRTKAFVDASNKGWEYAVNHIEQTIEVIKKYYNVQKSKEALLYEAEQIKRLMMLDFFKIGEINSELTKLAFRQLKRAGVIHEDEVLHEFIYEQIIKNRQVEFYLTPEQKQYLQKKEDIKMCIDPNWYPFEAIENGSHIGIAADVMKIFEEKLGVPFRFIYVKSWQDSIYYAKQRTCDIFTMASSTPGRLKYMDFTSPYITLPTVVVTKNDKPFIDKLDDIKNYKIAAVKGYSIIEKLQSKHPFIQIVEVDSITQGLEMVFKGEVYGYIDNLMVVSSYIQKDYTGVLKVSLKLDEDLNFSVGTRNDEPILNEIFEQLVQSLDQQTMQKIFNQWVSVVHEVSKYNQEKLLKIALGVFIVALMVITL
;
A
#
# COMPACT_ATOMS: atom_id res chain seq x y z
N LEU A 1 2.47 -54.35 8.45
CA LEU A 1 3.23 -53.10 8.66
C LEU A 1 3.64 -52.42 7.35
N LYS A 2 4.11 -53.13 6.32
CA LYS A 2 4.54 -52.54 5.04
C LYS A 2 3.40 -51.94 4.18
N LYS A 3 2.16 -52.44 4.27
CA LYS A 3 1.00 -51.89 3.54
C LYS A 3 0.46 -50.59 4.14
N HIS A 4 0.62 -50.33 5.43
CA HIS A 4 0.18 -49.11 6.08
C HIS A 4 1.17 -47.95 5.90
N ILE A 5 2.46 -48.23 5.71
CA ILE A 5 3.48 -47.18 5.42
C ILE A 5 3.31 -46.61 4.01
N VAL A 6 2.89 -47.41 3.02
CA VAL A 6 2.65 -46.93 1.65
C VAL A 6 1.40 -46.03 1.56
N VAL A 7 0.36 -46.30 2.37
CA VAL A 7 -0.86 -45.47 2.44
C VAL A 7 -0.56 -44.12 3.15
N TRP A 8 0.32 -44.09 4.16
CA TRP A 8 0.75 -42.87 4.82
C TRP A 8 1.67 -42.01 3.95
N LEU A 9 2.50 -42.58 3.09
CA LEU A 9 3.33 -41.85 2.12
C LEU A 9 2.51 -41.30 0.95
N LEU A 10 1.35 -41.86 0.62
CA LEU A 10 0.42 -41.33 -0.38
C LEU A 10 -0.49 -40.21 0.15
N LEU A 11 -0.63 -40.08 1.48
CA LEU A 11 -1.40 -39.03 2.11
C LEU A 11 -0.61 -37.72 2.34
N ILE A 12 0.73 -37.77 2.19
CA ILE A 12 1.60 -36.58 2.37
C ILE A 12 1.86 -35.85 1.04
N THR A 13 1.45 -36.39 -0.09
CA THR A 13 1.52 -35.69 -1.40
C THR A 13 0.14 -35.24 -1.87
N GLN A 14 -0.63 -34.55 -1.06
CA GLN A 14 -1.46 -33.51 -1.63
C GLN A 14 -0.50 -32.36 -1.99
N LEU A 15 0.17 -32.50 -3.14
CA LEU A 15 0.67 -31.35 -3.86
C LEU A 15 -0.54 -30.44 -4.06
N PHE A 16 -0.60 -29.31 -3.33
CA PHE A 16 -1.52 -28.26 -3.67
C PHE A 16 -1.20 -27.90 -5.12
N ALA A 17 -2.09 -28.24 -6.03
CA ALA A 17 -1.95 -27.87 -7.43
C ALA A 17 -1.89 -26.34 -7.47
N LEU A 18 -0.79 -25.80 -8.02
CA LEU A 18 -0.66 -24.36 -8.18
C LEU A 18 -1.84 -23.82 -8.99
N GLU A 19 -2.41 -22.72 -8.54
CA GLU A 19 -3.51 -22.08 -9.23
C GLU A 19 -3.01 -21.39 -10.50
N LYS A 20 -3.57 -21.77 -11.66
CA LYS A 20 -3.16 -21.22 -12.95
C LYS A 20 -3.67 -19.79 -13.10
N VAL A 21 -2.76 -18.89 -13.44
CA VAL A 21 -3.00 -17.47 -13.62
C VAL A 21 -2.34 -16.99 -14.91
N THR A 22 -3.01 -16.12 -15.65
CA THR A 22 -2.47 -15.55 -16.88
C THR A 22 -2.38 -14.03 -16.80
N LEU A 23 -1.20 -13.48 -17.12
CA LEU A 23 -0.94 -12.05 -17.30
C LEU A 23 -0.74 -11.75 -18.79
N GLN A 24 -1.52 -10.84 -19.36
CA GLN A 24 -1.35 -10.33 -20.70
C GLN A 24 -0.61 -8.99 -20.66
N LEU A 25 0.50 -8.89 -21.39
CA LEU A 25 1.26 -7.66 -21.57
C LEU A 25 0.71 -6.87 -22.80
N ASP A 26 0.92 -5.57 -22.79
CA ASP A 26 0.62 -4.65 -23.91
C ASP A 26 1.82 -4.44 -24.83
N TRP A 27 2.96 -5.06 -24.53
CA TRP A 27 4.16 -4.99 -25.37
C TRP A 27 4.96 -6.30 -25.33
N LYS A 28 6.06 -6.33 -26.09
CA LYS A 28 7.01 -7.43 -26.15
C LYS A 28 7.86 -7.51 -24.86
N PHE A 29 8.42 -8.69 -24.60
CA PHE A 29 9.34 -8.86 -23.48
C PHE A 29 10.55 -7.92 -23.60
N GLN A 30 10.73 -7.13 -22.58
CA GLN A 30 11.86 -6.22 -22.39
C GLN A 30 11.96 -5.82 -20.92
N PHE A 31 12.81 -4.84 -20.57
CA PHE A 31 12.98 -4.46 -19.16
C PHE A 31 11.72 -3.82 -18.56
N GLU A 32 10.87 -3.20 -19.38
CA GLU A 32 9.56 -2.65 -18.97
C GLU A 32 8.65 -3.70 -18.29
N ASN A 33 8.89 -4.98 -18.55
CA ASN A 33 8.12 -6.10 -17.95
C ASN A 33 8.93 -6.88 -16.91
N ALA A 34 10.13 -6.39 -16.57
CA ALA A 34 11.14 -7.13 -15.79
C ALA A 34 10.62 -7.68 -14.47
N GLY A 35 9.79 -6.92 -13.75
CA GLY A 35 9.27 -7.35 -12.47
C GLY A 35 8.46 -8.65 -12.54
N PHE A 36 7.59 -8.77 -13.52
CA PHE A 36 6.78 -9.99 -13.73
C PHE A 36 7.65 -11.16 -14.17
N LEU A 37 8.61 -10.91 -15.09
CA LEU A 37 9.53 -11.92 -15.56
C LEU A 37 10.42 -12.45 -14.41
N MET A 38 10.85 -11.56 -13.52
CA MET A 38 11.64 -11.95 -12.35
C MET A 38 10.78 -12.63 -11.28
N ALA A 39 9.54 -12.21 -11.07
CA ALA A 39 8.62 -12.90 -10.16
C ALA A 39 8.37 -14.35 -10.59
N GLN A 40 8.27 -14.58 -11.90
CA GLN A 40 8.16 -15.94 -12.48
C GLN A 40 9.48 -16.72 -12.34
N HIS A 41 10.61 -16.11 -12.73
CA HIS A 41 11.92 -16.77 -12.76
C HIS A 41 12.43 -17.12 -11.36
N GLN A 42 12.28 -16.21 -10.38
CA GLN A 42 12.69 -16.41 -8.99
C GLN A 42 11.72 -17.30 -8.20
N GLY A 43 10.56 -17.62 -8.77
CA GLY A 43 9.57 -18.49 -8.13
C GLY A 43 8.65 -17.78 -7.15
N PHE A 44 8.63 -16.43 -7.07
CA PHE A 44 7.80 -15.69 -6.12
C PHE A 44 6.31 -15.95 -6.29
N TYR A 45 5.85 -16.20 -7.53
CA TYR A 45 4.47 -16.65 -7.76
C TYR A 45 4.20 -18.04 -7.19
N LYS A 46 5.15 -18.97 -7.33
CA LYS A 46 5.01 -20.33 -6.80
C LYS A 46 5.00 -20.35 -5.27
N GLU A 47 5.78 -19.47 -4.62
CA GLU A 47 5.78 -19.30 -3.16
C GLU A 47 4.39 -18.95 -2.60
N VAL A 48 3.56 -18.28 -3.39
CA VAL A 48 2.19 -17.89 -3.02
C VAL A 48 1.12 -18.78 -3.66
N GLY A 49 1.50 -19.95 -4.18
CA GLY A 49 0.56 -20.94 -4.72
C GLY A 49 0.10 -20.69 -6.16
N LEU A 50 0.74 -19.81 -6.91
CA LEU A 50 0.34 -19.43 -8.27
C LEU A 50 1.29 -20.00 -9.34
N ASP A 51 0.70 -20.53 -10.43
CA ASP A 51 1.39 -20.89 -11.67
C ASP A 51 1.06 -19.87 -12.74
N VAL A 52 1.94 -18.86 -12.89
CA VAL A 52 1.68 -17.70 -13.73
C VAL A 52 2.25 -17.88 -15.13
N SER A 53 1.39 -17.74 -16.15
CA SER A 53 1.76 -17.65 -17.56
C SER A 53 1.76 -16.17 -18.00
N ILE A 54 2.87 -15.68 -18.54
CA ILE A 54 3.01 -14.31 -19.02
C ILE A 54 2.96 -14.32 -20.55
N LEU A 55 2.00 -13.61 -21.12
CA LEU A 55 1.77 -13.54 -22.57
C LEU A 55 2.24 -12.20 -23.12
N GLU A 56 3.07 -12.25 -24.16
CA GLU A 56 3.51 -11.07 -24.89
C GLU A 56 2.37 -10.43 -25.69
N TYR A 57 2.54 -9.16 -26.03
CA TYR A 57 1.68 -8.48 -26.98
C TYR A 57 1.74 -9.12 -28.37
N ASP A 58 0.57 -9.30 -28.93
CA ASP A 58 0.36 -9.61 -30.35
C ASP A 58 -0.64 -8.60 -30.93
N SER A 59 -0.44 -8.16 -32.16
CA SER A 59 -1.27 -7.12 -32.80
C SER A 59 -2.75 -7.52 -32.98
N THR A 60 -3.08 -8.80 -32.81
CA THR A 60 -4.44 -9.33 -32.83
C THR A 60 -5.12 -9.34 -31.47
N VAL A 61 -4.37 -8.99 -30.39
CA VAL A 61 -4.83 -9.07 -29.01
C VAL A 61 -5.33 -7.71 -28.52
N ASP A 62 -6.55 -7.67 -28.05
CA ASP A 62 -7.08 -6.56 -27.23
C ASP A 62 -6.91 -6.93 -25.74
N THR A 63 -5.85 -6.43 -25.11
CA THR A 63 -5.51 -6.74 -23.73
C THR A 63 -6.63 -6.40 -22.76
N VAL A 64 -7.28 -5.26 -22.92
CA VAL A 64 -8.36 -4.81 -22.03
C VAL A 64 -9.58 -5.72 -22.15
N ASN A 65 -10.05 -5.98 -23.37
CA ASN A 65 -11.20 -6.85 -23.55
C ASN A 65 -10.90 -8.31 -23.16
N ASN A 66 -9.69 -8.82 -23.37
CA ASN A 66 -9.33 -10.16 -22.90
C ASN A 66 -9.41 -10.30 -21.37
N VAL A 67 -9.02 -9.27 -20.63
CA VAL A 67 -9.17 -9.23 -19.15
C VAL A 67 -10.65 -9.15 -18.77
N LEU A 68 -11.44 -8.31 -19.44
CA LEU A 68 -12.87 -8.14 -19.15
C LEU A 68 -13.68 -9.40 -19.45
N ASP A 69 -13.35 -10.08 -20.56
CA ASP A 69 -13.95 -11.37 -20.97
C ASP A 69 -13.43 -12.55 -20.14
N GLN A 70 -12.50 -12.32 -19.19
CA GLN A 70 -11.86 -13.36 -18.37
C GLN A 70 -11.13 -14.45 -19.18
N LYS A 71 -10.69 -14.11 -20.39
CA LYS A 71 -9.77 -14.95 -21.17
C LYS A 71 -8.38 -14.99 -20.55
N VAL A 72 -8.01 -13.91 -19.84
CA VAL A 72 -6.83 -13.75 -19.01
C VAL A 72 -7.22 -13.11 -17.67
N ASN A 73 -6.45 -13.38 -16.59
CA ASN A 73 -6.80 -12.88 -15.27
C ASN A 73 -6.39 -11.42 -15.08
N TYR A 74 -5.19 -11.07 -15.53
CA TYR A 74 -4.57 -9.77 -15.33
C TYR A 74 -4.05 -9.19 -16.62
N GLY A 75 -4.02 -7.85 -16.70
CA GLY A 75 -3.42 -7.11 -17.79
C GLY A 75 -2.37 -6.11 -17.28
N PHE A 76 -1.32 -5.92 -18.05
CA PHE A 76 -0.36 -4.85 -17.85
C PHE A 76 -0.47 -3.88 -19.01
N TYR A 77 -0.65 -2.57 -18.71
CA TYR A 77 -1.09 -1.63 -19.74
C TYR A 77 -0.51 -0.23 -19.54
N HIS A 78 -0.45 0.53 -20.60
CA HIS A 78 -0.01 1.91 -20.59
C HIS A 78 -1.09 2.86 -20.03
N SER A 79 -0.84 4.18 -20.07
CA SER A 79 -1.71 5.20 -19.45
C SER A 79 -3.12 5.28 -20.04
N SER A 80 -3.40 4.75 -21.24
CA SER A 80 -4.77 4.77 -21.80
C SER A 80 -5.79 3.90 -21.03
N ILE A 81 -5.35 3.08 -20.06
CA ILE A 81 -6.25 2.36 -19.14
C ILE A 81 -7.19 3.33 -18.39
N PHE A 82 -6.77 4.56 -18.13
CA PHE A 82 -7.61 5.60 -17.54
C PHE A 82 -8.79 5.97 -18.44
N VAL A 83 -8.54 6.02 -19.75
CA VAL A 83 -9.59 6.30 -20.74
C VAL A 83 -10.53 5.11 -20.91
N GLU A 84 -9.97 3.90 -20.92
CA GLU A 84 -10.79 2.68 -21.01
C GLU A 84 -11.73 2.56 -19.82
N ASN A 85 -11.25 2.86 -18.61
CA ASN A 85 -12.12 2.90 -17.43
C ASN A 85 -13.13 4.05 -17.48
N GLY A 86 -12.73 5.24 -17.95
CA GLY A 86 -13.62 6.39 -18.14
C GLY A 86 -14.72 6.19 -19.19
N LYS A 87 -14.68 5.10 -19.95
CA LYS A 87 -15.77 4.61 -20.83
C LYS A 87 -16.70 3.59 -20.13
N VAL A 88 -16.68 3.60 -18.78
CA VAL A 88 -17.52 2.69 -17.94
C VAL A 88 -17.19 1.21 -18.16
N LYS A 89 -15.92 0.90 -18.42
CA LYS A 89 -15.47 -0.49 -18.42
C LYS A 89 -15.09 -0.92 -17.00
N PRO A 90 -15.56 -2.05 -16.50
CA PRO A 90 -15.35 -2.48 -15.11
C PRO A 90 -13.93 -3.02 -14.86
N THR A 91 -12.92 -2.21 -15.16
CA THR A 91 -11.50 -2.46 -14.87
C THR A 91 -11.14 -1.93 -13.51
N VAL A 92 -10.16 -2.55 -12.86
CA VAL A 92 -9.63 -2.17 -11.54
C VAL A 92 -8.11 -2.08 -11.62
N LEU A 93 -7.58 -0.93 -11.27
CA LEU A 93 -6.14 -0.69 -11.17
C LEU A 93 -5.61 -1.36 -9.89
N LEU A 94 -4.69 -2.32 -10.05
CA LEU A 94 -4.12 -3.12 -8.96
C LEU A 94 -2.79 -2.58 -8.45
N ALA A 95 -1.96 -2.07 -9.36
CA ALA A 95 -0.67 -1.45 -9.05
C ALA A 95 -0.24 -0.52 -10.19
N THR A 96 0.60 0.47 -9.85
CA THR A 96 1.25 1.37 -10.80
C THR A 96 2.75 1.32 -10.59
N TYR A 97 3.51 0.91 -11.60
CA TYR A 97 4.95 0.79 -11.49
C TYR A 97 5.70 2.01 -12.00
N LEU A 98 5.16 2.73 -12.98
CA LEU A 98 5.75 3.97 -13.49
C LEU A 98 4.89 5.16 -13.08
N GLN A 99 5.34 5.91 -12.08
CA GLN A 99 4.63 7.07 -11.55
C GLN A 99 4.60 8.24 -12.55
N LYS A 100 5.52 8.20 -13.52
CA LYS A 100 5.64 9.13 -14.62
C LYS A 100 5.67 8.34 -15.93
N SER A 101 4.90 8.78 -16.93
CA SER A 101 4.89 8.13 -18.24
C SER A 101 6.22 8.31 -18.98
N PRO A 102 6.74 7.26 -19.64
CA PRO A 102 7.89 7.41 -20.54
C PRO A 102 7.53 8.14 -21.84
N LEU A 103 6.27 8.39 -22.13
CA LEU A 103 5.78 8.95 -23.38
C LEU A 103 5.97 10.47 -23.43
N VAL A 104 6.75 10.95 -24.39
CA VAL A 104 7.10 12.36 -24.59
C VAL A 104 6.96 12.73 -26.07
N PHE A 105 7.02 14.04 -26.38
CA PHE A 105 7.39 14.47 -27.73
C PHE A 105 8.91 14.68 -27.79
N ILE A 106 9.53 14.17 -28.84
CA ILE A 106 10.82 14.62 -29.33
C ILE A 106 10.60 15.59 -30.48
N SER A 107 11.42 16.62 -30.59
CA SER A 107 11.29 17.64 -31.60
C SER A 107 12.66 18.04 -32.17
N GLN A 108 12.68 18.64 -33.35
CA GLN A 108 13.86 19.27 -33.88
C GLN A 108 14.40 20.32 -32.89
N PRO A 109 15.71 20.53 -32.77
CA PRO A 109 16.33 21.32 -31.69
C PRO A 109 15.82 22.76 -31.51
N GLU A 110 15.28 23.35 -32.57
CA GLU A 110 14.70 24.69 -32.54
C GLU A 110 13.29 24.75 -31.93
N ILE A 111 12.60 23.62 -31.81
CA ILE A 111 11.23 23.52 -31.28
C ILE A 111 11.33 23.14 -29.80
N LYS A 112 11.32 24.14 -28.91
CA LYS A 112 11.60 23.95 -27.48
C LYS A 112 10.37 23.89 -26.58
N THR A 113 9.23 24.31 -27.07
CA THR A 113 7.98 24.39 -26.29
C THR A 113 6.80 23.91 -27.10
N PRO A 114 5.69 23.50 -26.46
CA PRO A 114 4.48 23.12 -27.19
C PRO A 114 3.97 24.21 -28.13
N GLN A 115 4.08 25.48 -27.76
CA GLN A 115 3.66 26.60 -28.62
C GLN A 115 4.40 26.64 -29.96
N ASN A 116 5.67 26.21 -29.99
CA ASN A 116 6.49 26.17 -31.19
C ASN A 116 6.09 25.03 -32.15
N MET A 117 5.20 24.13 -31.73
CA MET A 117 4.71 23.03 -32.56
C MET A 117 3.66 23.47 -33.57
N LYS A 118 3.05 24.67 -33.42
CA LYS A 118 2.11 25.23 -34.39
C LYS A 118 2.79 25.46 -35.73
N GLY A 119 2.14 25.04 -36.80
CA GLY A 119 2.67 25.09 -38.19
C GLY A 119 3.65 23.96 -38.51
N LYS A 120 3.82 22.99 -37.60
CA LYS A 120 4.79 21.91 -37.73
C LYS A 120 4.15 20.58 -38.10
N VAL A 121 4.97 19.64 -38.58
CA VAL A 121 4.57 18.25 -38.82
C VAL A 121 4.74 17.46 -37.53
N VAL A 122 3.62 17.01 -36.96
CA VAL A 122 3.57 16.24 -35.71
C VAL A 122 3.19 14.79 -36.01
N MET A 123 4.03 13.85 -35.65
CA MET A 123 3.81 12.41 -35.84
C MET A 123 3.54 11.71 -34.51
N GLY A 124 2.47 10.89 -34.47
CA GLY A 124 2.13 10.06 -33.32
C GLY A 124 1.04 9.06 -33.67
N THR A 125 0.80 8.09 -32.79
CA THR A 125 -0.34 7.20 -32.95
C THR A 125 -1.64 7.93 -32.56
N ALA A 126 -2.76 7.55 -33.15
CA ALA A 126 -4.05 8.16 -32.84
C ALA A 126 -4.40 8.06 -31.33
N ASN A 127 -4.00 6.95 -30.68
CA ASN A 127 -4.22 6.74 -29.26
C ASN A 127 -3.36 7.66 -28.40
N GLU A 128 -2.07 7.79 -28.73
CA GLU A 128 -1.13 8.68 -28.01
C GLU A 128 -1.56 10.14 -28.11
N LEU A 129 -1.89 10.60 -29.31
CA LEU A 129 -2.25 12.00 -29.57
C LEU A 129 -3.66 12.38 -29.08
N LYS A 130 -4.47 11.40 -28.64
CA LYS A 130 -5.82 11.66 -28.15
C LYS A 130 -6.03 11.23 -26.71
N TYR A 131 -5.47 10.10 -26.29
CA TYR A 131 -5.82 9.42 -25.06
C TYR A 131 -4.68 9.34 -24.04
N SER A 132 -3.63 10.13 -24.21
CA SER A 132 -2.50 10.21 -23.29
C SER A 132 -2.25 11.65 -22.83
N ALA A 133 -1.25 11.84 -21.99
CA ALA A 133 -0.77 13.16 -21.59
C ALA A 133 -0.32 14.03 -22.79
N LEU A 134 0.14 13.40 -23.89
CA LEU A 134 0.46 14.13 -25.14
C LEU A 134 -0.81 14.74 -25.75
N GLY A 135 -1.91 14.00 -25.78
CA GLY A 135 -3.20 14.51 -26.28
C GLY A 135 -3.71 15.68 -25.45
N LEU A 136 -3.61 15.58 -24.12
CA LEU A 136 -3.97 16.69 -23.21
C LEU A 136 -3.11 17.93 -23.46
N LEU A 137 -1.80 17.73 -23.72
CA LEU A 137 -0.90 18.83 -24.07
C LEU A 137 -1.28 19.48 -25.40
N LEU A 138 -1.55 18.70 -26.46
CA LEU A 138 -1.96 19.21 -27.75
C LEU A 138 -3.27 20.01 -27.65
N GLU A 139 -4.24 19.52 -26.91
CA GLU A 139 -5.50 20.22 -26.69
C GLU A 139 -5.33 21.54 -25.95
N HIS A 140 -4.56 21.53 -24.85
CA HIS A 140 -4.30 22.75 -24.08
C HIS A 140 -3.69 23.86 -24.93
N TYR A 141 -2.74 23.51 -25.80
CA TYR A 141 -2.07 24.48 -26.68
C TYR A 141 -2.77 24.69 -28.03
N LEU A 142 -3.96 24.07 -28.20
CA LEU A 142 -4.77 24.15 -29.42
C LEU A 142 -3.97 23.75 -30.68
N ILE A 143 -3.21 22.66 -30.60
CA ILE A 143 -2.46 22.08 -31.70
C ILE A 143 -3.31 21.00 -32.35
N ASN A 144 -3.77 21.25 -33.56
CA ASN A 144 -4.69 20.37 -34.28
C ASN A 144 -4.48 20.47 -35.82
N ASN A 145 -5.28 19.77 -36.60
CA ASN A 145 -5.16 19.75 -38.06
C ASN A 145 -5.47 21.08 -38.75
N GLU A 146 -6.01 22.09 -38.04
CA GLU A 146 -6.25 23.42 -38.59
C GLU A 146 -4.98 24.27 -38.61
N ASN A 147 -4.04 24.00 -37.68
CA ASN A 147 -2.85 24.82 -37.51
C ASN A 147 -1.51 24.03 -37.47
N SER A 148 -1.54 22.72 -37.73
CA SER A 148 -0.37 21.84 -37.78
C SER A 148 -0.71 20.63 -38.66
N THR A 149 0.30 19.94 -39.16
CA THR A 149 0.08 18.72 -39.96
C THR A 149 0.26 17.51 -39.06
N ILE A 150 -0.82 16.85 -38.65
CA ILE A 150 -0.76 15.66 -37.79
C ILE A 150 -0.75 14.40 -38.66
N ILE A 151 0.28 13.57 -38.55
CA ILE A 151 0.45 12.35 -39.33
C ILE A 151 0.55 11.10 -38.47
N LYS A 152 0.19 9.95 -39.04
CA LYS A 152 0.25 8.68 -38.33
C LYS A 152 1.70 8.24 -38.11
N HIS A 153 1.98 7.69 -36.92
CA HIS A 153 3.28 7.15 -36.56
C HIS A 153 3.68 5.97 -37.44
N THR A 154 4.87 6.01 -38.01
CA THR A 154 5.45 4.96 -38.85
C THR A 154 6.28 3.94 -38.08
N PHE A 155 6.56 4.20 -36.80
CA PHE A 155 7.47 3.45 -35.93
C PHE A 155 8.94 3.43 -36.40
N SER A 156 9.29 4.28 -37.39
CA SER A 156 10.66 4.53 -37.80
C SER A 156 11.13 5.91 -37.33
N LEU A 157 12.39 6.01 -36.95
CA LEU A 157 13.06 7.29 -36.63
C LEU A 157 13.53 8.03 -37.89
N ASP A 158 13.48 7.39 -39.06
CA ASP A 158 14.09 7.93 -40.29
C ASP A 158 13.40 9.22 -40.76
N GLU A 159 12.08 9.34 -40.60
CA GLU A 159 11.35 10.57 -40.95
C GLU A 159 11.78 11.74 -40.06
N PHE A 160 12.03 11.49 -38.76
CA PHE A 160 12.51 12.50 -37.83
C PHE A 160 13.98 12.86 -38.10
N ILE A 161 14.84 11.87 -38.28
CA ILE A 161 16.27 12.05 -38.58
C ILE A 161 16.45 12.81 -39.88
N ASN A 162 15.65 12.49 -40.92
CA ASN A 162 15.69 13.15 -42.22
C ASN A 162 14.91 14.49 -42.27
N LYS A 163 14.45 14.99 -41.11
CA LYS A 163 13.69 16.26 -40.95
C LYS A 163 12.44 16.35 -41.79
N LYS A 164 11.78 15.19 -42.11
CA LYS A 164 10.47 15.14 -42.72
C LYS A 164 9.36 15.33 -41.70
N VAL A 165 9.68 15.10 -40.43
CA VAL A 165 8.82 15.27 -39.26
C VAL A 165 9.53 16.20 -38.30
N ASP A 166 8.81 17.21 -37.82
CA ASP A 166 9.33 18.21 -36.89
C ASP A 166 9.23 17.75 -35.44
N VAL A 167 8.14 17.04 -35.10
CA VAL A 167 7.83 16.57 -33.75
C VAL A 167 7.28 15.15 -33.83
N MET A 168 7.76 14.28 -32.96
CA MET A 168 7.33 12.86 -32.95
C MET A 168 7.07 12.39 -31.51
N SER A 169 6.02 11.58 -31.30
CA SER A 169 5.84 10.85 -30.04
C SER A 169 6.94 9.79 -29.89
N ALA A 170 7.49 9.67 -28.71
CA ALA A 170 8.58 8.75 -28.41
C ALA A 170 8.55 8.31 -26.94
N PHE A 171 9.15 7.15 -26.65
CA PHE A 171 9.35 6.66 -25.30
C PHE A 171 10.79 6.96 -24.85
N THR A 172 10.94 7.65 -23.72
CA THR A 172 12.25 7.98 -23.15
C THR A 172 13.10 6.73 -22.89
N SER A 173 12.45 5.59 -22.62
CA SER A 173 13.10 4.30 -22.38
C SER A 173 13.57 3.57 -23.64
N ASN A 174 13.27 4.07 -24.84
CA ASN A 174 13.53 3.34 -26.08
C ASN A 174 14.11 4.23 -27.21
N GLN A 175 13.30 5.10 -27.84
CA GLN A 175 13.71 5.88 -29.01
C GLN A 175 14.86 6.83 -28.74
N LEU A 176 14.95 7.38 -27.53
CA LEU A 176 16.02 8.31 -27.18
C LEU A 176 17.41 7.63 -27.22
N TYR A 177 17.50 6.37 -26.76
CA TYR A 177 18.73 5.59 -26.88
C TYR A 177 19.21 5.45 -28.33
N GLU A 178 18.29 5.20 -29.24
CA GLU A 178 18.64 5.04 -30.66
C GLU A 178 19.08 6.36 -31.31
N LEU A 179 18.47 7.49 -30.93
CA LEU A 179 18.88 8.81 -31.40
C LEU A 179 20.25 9.21 -30.85
N ASP A 180 20.48 9.02 -29.55
CA ASP A 180 21.76 9.30 -28.90
C ASP A 180 22.88 8.47 -29.54
N LYS A 181 22.65 7.19 -29.79
CA LYS A 181 23.60 6.31 -30.46
C LYS A 181 23.94 6.73 -31.89
N LYS A 182 23.00 7.38 -32.58
CA LYS A 182 23.19 7.91 -33.93
C LYS A 182 23.73 9.34 -33.94
N GLY A 183 23.92 9.97 -32.76
CA GLY A 183 24.41 11.34 -32.63
C GLY A 183 23.42 12.39 -33.20
N VAL A 184 22.12 12.13 -33.08
CA VAL A 184 21.07 13.04 -33.55
C VAL A 184 20.68 13.99 -32.43
N ASP A 185 20.76 15.30 -32.71
CA ASP A 185 20.27 16.32 -31.77
C ASP A 185 18.77 16.43 -31.80
N TYR A 186 18.16 16.54 -30.61
CA TYR A 186 16.71 16.71 -30.42
C TYR A 186 16.40 17.50 -29.15
N THR A 187 15.17 17.97 -29.03
CA THR A 187 14.61 18.53 -27.80
C THR A 187 13.51 17.59 -27.29
N ILE A 188 13.39 17.44 -25.98
CA ILE A 188 12.30 16.71 -25.34
C ILE A 188 11.25 17.72 -24.88
N ILE A 189 10.00 17.52 -25.24
CA ILE A 189 8.83 18.22 -24.71
C ILE A 189 8.05 17.20 -23.88
N GLU A 190 8.20 17.31 -22.56
CA GLU A 190 7.67 16.37 -21.61
C GLU A 190 6.36 16.89 -21.01
N PRO A 191 5.21 16.21 -21.17
CA PRO A 191 3.93 16.65 -20.65
C PRO A 191 3.91 16.91 -19.13
N PHE A 192 4.71 16.15 -18.38
CA PHE A 192 4.83 16.29 -16.93
C PHE A 192 5.28 17.72 -16.52
N GLU A 193 6.20 18.32 -17.25
CA GLU A 193 6.69 19.69 -16.99
C GLU A 193 5.62 20.76 -17.21
N TYR A 194 4.57 20.41 -17.94
CA TYR A 194 3.40 21.27 -18.21
C TYR A 194 2.18 20.92 -17.35
N GLY A 195 2.37 20.08 -16.32
CA GLY A 195 1.32 19.70 -15.38
C GLY A 195 0.41 18.55 -15.84
N TYR A 196 0.79 17.84 -16.91
CA TYR A 196 0.06 16.67 -17.42
C TYR A 196 0.81 15.40 -17.06
N ASN A 197 0.31 14.68 -16.06
CA ASN A 197 0.86 13.38 -15.70
C ASN A 197 -0.23 12.31 -15.77
N MET A 198 0.06 11.27 -16.54
CA MET A 198 -0.68 10.01 -16.52
C MET A 198 0.34 8.92 -16.27
N SER A 199 0.21 8.21 -15.15
CA SER A 199 1.08 7.08 -14.83
C SER A 199 1.02 6.00 -15.91
N ALA A 200 2.08 5.23 -16.03
CA ALA A 200 2.18 4.10 -16.96
C ALA A 200 2.62 2.82 -16.23
N GLY A 201 2.74 1.73 -16.96
CA GLY A 201 3.06 0.45 -16.32
C GLY A 201 2.00 0.08 -15.28
N ASN A 202 0.74 0.07 -15.71
CA ASN A 202 -0.43 -0.13 -14.87
C ASN A 202 -0.86 -1.59 -14.91
N LEU A 203 -0.79 -2.27 -13.78
CA LEU A 203 -1.36 -3.60 -13.58
C LEU A 203 -2.84 -3.47 -13.27
N PHE A 204 -3.69 -4.20 -13.98
CA PHE A 204 -5.13 -4.14 -13.80
C PHE A 204 -5.80 -5.51 -13.93
N ALA A 205 -7.03 -5.59 -13.43
CA ALA A 205 -7.92 -6.74 -13.57
C ALA A 205 -9.35 -6.31 -13.93
N SER A 206 -10.22 -7.27 -14.20
CA SER A 206 -11.67 -7.01 -14.19
C SER A 206 -12.18 -6.84 -12.76
N LYS A 207 -13.22 -6.03 -12.55
CA LYS A 207 -13.89 -5.90 -11.25
C LYS A 207 -14.37 -7.27 -10.75
N LYS A 208 -14.81 -8.15 -11.67
CA LYS A 208 -15.24 -9.51 -11.35
C LYS A 208 -14.10 -10.34 -10.75
N GLU A 209 -12.90 -10.32 -11.35
CA GLU A 209 -11.73 -11.03 -10.84
C GLU A 209 -11.38 -10.59 -9.41
N VAL A 210 -11.34 -9.28 -9.18
CA VAL A 210 -11.05 -8.70 -7.86
C VAL A 210 -12.05 -9.11 -6.79
N LEU A 211 -13.33 -9.15 -7.15
CA LEU A 211 -14.40 -9.46 -6.20
C LEU A 211 -14.56 -10.96 -5.92
N GLU A 212 -14.38 -11.80 -6.92
CA GLU A 212 -14.53 -13.26 -6.78
C GLU A 212 -13.24 -13.92 -6.24
N ASN A 213 -12.06 -13.34 -6.52
CA ASN A 213 -10.76 -13.93 -6.18
C ASN A 213 -9.81 -12.93 -5.45
N PRO A 214 -10.25 -12.30 -4.35
CA PRO A 214 -9.48 -11.24 -3.69
C PRO A 214 -8.13 -11.72 -3.14
N LEU A 215 -8.05 -12.93 -2.60
CA LEU A 215 -6.81 -13.50 -2.07
C LEU A 215 -5.81 -13.80 -3.18
N ARG A 216 -6.27 -14.38 -4.30
CA ARG A 216 -5.46 -14.59 -5.50
C ARG A 216 -4.94 -13.28 -6.06
N THR A 217 -5.81 -12.27 -6.18
CA THR A 217 -5.43 -10.93 -6.66
C THR A 217 -4.36 -10.31 -5.78
N LYS A 218 -4.54 -10.36 -4.44
CA LYS A 218 -3.53 -9.85 -3.51
C LYS A 218 -2.20 -10.60 -3.62
N ALA A 219 -2.24 -11.92 -3.63
CA ALA A 219 -1.05 -12.78 -3.75
C ALA A 219 -0.29 -12.50 -5.06
N PHE A 220 -1.01 -12.30 -6.17
CA PHE A 220 -0.42 -11.96 -7.47
C PHE A 220 0.26 -10.59 -7.44
N VAL A 221 -0.40 -9.56 -6.87
CA VAL A 221 0.17 -8.20 -6.74
C VAL A 221 1.42 -8.22 -5.85
N ASP A 222 1.34 -8.84 -4.68
CA ASP A 222 2.47 -8.90 -3.74
C ASP A 222 3.69 -9.61 -4.35
N ALA A 223 3.48 -10.74 -5.03
CA ALA A 223 4.54 -11.46 -5.72
C ALA A 223 5.12 -10.67 -6.91
N SER A 224 4.28 -9.94 -7.64
CA SER A 224 4.72 -9.05 -8.73
C SER A 224 5.57 -7.91 -8.20
N ASN A 225 5.17 -7.27 -7.08
CA ASN A 225 5.94 -6.21 -6.42
C ASN A 225 7.32 -6.71 -5.97
N LYS A 226 7.39 -7.92 -5.41
CA LYS A 226 8.65 -8.61 -5.04
C LYS A 226 9.55 -8.82 -6.25
N GLY A 227 8.96 -9.20 -7.38
CA GLY A 227 9.68 -9.34 -8.64
C GLY A 227 10.22 -8.02 -9.17
N TRP A 228 9.47 -6.93 -9.08
CA TRP A 228 9.93 -5.60 -9.43
C TRP A 228 11.03 -5.10 -8.50
N GLU A 229 10.90 -5.31 -7.19
CA GLU A 229 11.96 -5.00 -6.24
C GLU A 229 13.27 -5.72 -6.58
N TYR A 230 13.18 -7.02 -6.89
CA TYR A 230 14.34 -7.78 -7.35
C TYR A 230 14.93 -7.19 -8.63
N ALA A 231 14.09 -6.93 -9.63
CA ALA A 231 14.52 -6.47 -10.95
C ALA A 231 15.30 -5.16 -10.91
N VAL A 232 14.83 -4.17 -10.15
CA VAL A 232 15.48 -2.85 -10.07
C VAL A 232 16.71 -2.82 -9.17
N ASN A 233 16.84 -3.79 -8.27
CA ASN A 233 18.01 -3.93 -7.40
C ASN A 233 19.10 -4.84 -8.00
N HIS A 234 18.76 -5.67 -9.03
CA HIS A 234 19.67 -6.62 -9.67
C HIS A 234 19.60 -6.50 -11.20
N ILE A 235 19.78 -5.27 -11.72
CA ILE A 235 19.55 -4.92 -13.14
C ILE A 235 20.32 -5.83 -14.09
N GLU A 236 21.64 -6.02 -13.88
CA GLU A 236 22.47 -6.85 -14.79
C GLU A 236 22.01 -8.29 -14.82
N GLN A 237 21.73 -8.90 -13.66
CA GLN A 237 21.23 -10.28 -13.56
C GLN A 237 19.86 -10.42 -14.23
N THR A 238 19.00 -9.41 -14.04
CA THR A 238 17.68 -9.36 -14.67
C THR A 238 17.79 -9.31 -16.18
N ILE A 239 18.71 -8.51 -16.74
CA ILE A 239 18.96 -8.44 -18.19
C ILE A 239 19.45 -9.80 -18.73
N GLU A 240 20.34 -10.48 -17.99
CA GLU A 240 20.81 -11.82 -18.39
C GLU A 240 19.65 -12.83 -18.44
N VAL A 241 18.77 -12.81 -17.45
CA VAL A 241 17.56 -13.65 -17.42
C VAL A 241 16.64 -13.33 -18.60
N ILE A 242 16.34 -12.05 -18.83
CA ILE A 242 15.47 -11.59 -19.92
C ILE A 242 16.02 -12.07 -21.28
N LYS A 243 17.31 -11.88 -21.52
CA LYS A 243 17.93 -12.31 -22.78
C LYS A 243 17.96 -13.84 -22.95
N LYS A 244 18.25 -14.57 -21.89
CA LYS A 244 18.43 -16.02 -21.93
C LYS A 244 17.11 -16.80 -22.00
N TYR A 245 16.12 -16.41 -21.22
CA TYR A 245 14.90 -17.20 -21.03
C TYR A 245 13.70 -16.66 -21.80
N TYR A 246 13.72 -15.36 -22.15
CA TYR A 246 12.62 -14.72 -22.88
C TYR A 246 12.99 -14.29 -24.31
N ASN A 247 14.17 -14.70 -24.79
CA ASN A 247 14.64 -14.53 -26.17
C ASN A 247 14.57 -13.08 -26.71
N VAL A 248 14.88 -12.10 -25.85
CA VAL A 248 14.82 -10.68 -26.22
C VAL A 248 16.00 -10.31 -27.11
N GLN A 249 15.70 -9.71 -28.26
CA GLN A 249 16.69 -9.38 -29.29
C GLN A 249 17.43 -8.04 -29.06
N LYS A 250 16.95 -7.19 -28.13
CA LYS A 250 17.64 -5.94 -27.77
C LYS A 250 19.06 -6.22 -27.27
N SER A 251 19.99 -5.30 -27.56
CA SER A 251 21.34 -5.39 -27.03
C SER A 251 21.38 -5.22 -25.52
N LYS A 252 22.43 -5.69 -24.85
CA LYS A 252 22.59 -5.52 -23.38
C LYS A 252 22.59 -4.03 -23.01
N GLU A 253 23.26 -3.21 -23.82
CA GLU A 253 23.36 -1.76 -23.61
C GLU A 253 22.00 -1.08 -23.72
N ALA A 254 21.18 -1.47 -24.71
CA ALA A 254 19.83 -0.94 -24.87
C ALA A 254 18.92 -1.32 -23.69
N LEU A 255 19.02 -2.56 -23.20
CA LEU A 255 18.28 -3.01 -22.01
C LEU A 255 18.76 -2.35 -20.73
N LEU A 256 20.07 -2.06 -20.61
CA LEU A 256 20.61 -1.33 -19.47
C LEU A 256 20.10 0.12 -19.47
N TYR A 257 20.13 0.80 -20.62
CA TYR A 257 19.55 2.13 -20.77
C TYR A 257 18.07 2.14 -20.39
N GLU A 258 17.30 1.18 -20.91
CA GLU A 258 15.87 1.02 -20.59
C GLU A 258 15.66 0.84 -19.09
N ALA A 259 16.46 -0.03 -18.44
CA ALA A 259 16.38 -0.28 -17.01
C ALA A 259 16.57 0.99 -16.17
N GLU A 260 17.57 1.79 -16.52
CA GLU A 260 17.86 3.05 -15.83
C GLU A 260 16.71 4.06 -16.02
N GLN A 261 16.14 4.16 -17.22
CA GLN A 261 14.96 5.01 -17.44
C GLN A 261 13.75 4.53 -16.66
N ILE A 262 13.44 3.23 -16.68
CA ILE A 262 12.33 2.64 -15.91
C ILE A 262 12.50 2.94 -14.42
N LYS A 263 13.68 2.70 -13.85
CA LYS A 263 13.97 3.00 -12.44
C LYS A 263 13.73 4.47 -12.08
N ARG A 264 14.12 5.40 -12.95
CA ARG A 264 13.84 6.84 -12.76
C ARG A 264 12.35 7.16 -12.80
N LEU A 265 11.59 6.55 -13.72
CA LEU A 265 10.16 6.76 -13.87
C LEU A 265 9.34 6.15 -12.74
N MET A 266 9.88 5.16 -12.04
CA MET A 266 9.27 4.58 -10.84
C MET A 266 9.27 5.56 -9.66
N MET A 267 10.19 6.54 -9.61
CA MET A 267 10.30 7.57 -8.57
C MET A 267 10.39 6.96 -7.15
N LEU A 268 11.26 5.95 -6.97
CA LEU A 268 11.34 5.14 -5.74
C LEU A 268 11.74 5.92 -4.48
N ASP A 269 12.27 7.13 -4.61
CA ASP A 269 12.54 8.04 -3.48
C ASP A 269 11.24 8.59 -2.85
N PHE A 270 10.13 8.54 -3.58
CA PHE A 270 8.84 9.12 -3.18
C PHE A 270 7.72 8.09 -3.07
N PHE A 271 7.79 6.99 -3.82
CA PHE A 271 6.71 6.00 -3.93
C PHE A 271 7.23 4.59 -3.70
N LYS A 272 6.42 3.76 -3.07
CA LYS A 272 6.69 2.32 -2.97
C LYS A 272 6.43 1.64 -4.32
N ILE A 273 7.09 0.50 -4.55
CA ILE A 273 6.85 -0.31 -5.75
C ILE A 273 5.39 -0.75 -5.80
N GLY A 274 4.74 -0.49 -6.93
CA GLY A 274 3.33 -0.83 -7.15
C GLY A 274 2.33 0.12 -6.49
N GLU A 275 2.77 1.17 -5.81
CA GLU A 275 1.89 2.15 -5.16
C GLU A 275 1.04 2.91 -6.18
N ILE A 276 -0.26 3.01 -5.90
CA ILE A 276 -1.20 3.82 -6.67
C ILE A 276 -1.36 5.17 -5.98
N ASN A 277 -0.84 6.23 -6.61
CA ASN A 277 -1.09 7.58 -6.12
C ASN A 277 -2.52 8.03 -6.48
N SER A 278 -3.43 7.97 -5.51
CA SER A 278 -4.84 8.29 -5.72
C SER A 278 -5.08 9.75 -6.14
N GLU A 279 -4.26 10.71 -5.69
CA GLU A 279 -4.42 12.12 -6.06
C GLU A 279 -3.95 12.39 -7.49
N LEU A 280 -2.85 11.80 -7.92
CA LEU A 280 -2.41 11.86 -9.33
C LEU A 280 -3.43 11.18 -10.23
N THR A 281 -3.97 10.04 -9.83
CA THR A 281 -5.04 9.33 -10.55
C THR A 281 -6.29 10.22 -10.70
N LYS A 282 -6.75 10.85 -9.63
CA LYS A 282 -7.86 11.82 -9.66
C LYS A 282 -7.56 13.01 -10.56
N LEU A 283 -6.33 13.52 -10.52
CA LEU A 283 -5.91 14.63 -11.38
C LEU A 283 -5.99 14.24 -12.86
N ALA A 284 -5.47 13.06 -13.23
CA ALA A 284 -5.53 12.54 -14.59
C ALA A 284 -7.00 12.44 -15.10
N PHE A 285 -7.89 11.87 -14.27
CA PHE A 285 -9.33 11.81 -14.62
C PHE A 285 -9.96 13.18 -14.80
N ARG A 286 -9.68 14.15 -13.91
CA ARG A 286 -10.17 15.52 -14.05
C ARG A 286 -9.68 16.20 -15.33
N GLN A 287 -8.41 15.96 -15.72
CA GLN A 287 -7.84 16.50 -16.94
C GLN A 287 -8.49 15.88 -18.18
N LEU A 288 -8.65 14.55 -18.22
CA LEU A 288 -9.33 13.83 -19.31
C LEU A 288 -10.79 14.28 -19.45
N LYS A 289 -11.49 14.52 -18.34
CA LYS A 289 -12.86 15.03 -18.37
C LYS A 289 -12.93 16.46 -18.94
N ARG A 290 -12.05 17.36 -18.50
CA ARG A 290 -11.97 18.74 -19.04
C ARG A 290 -11.67 18.75 -20.53
N ALA A 291 -10.87 17.79 -21.01
CA ALA A 291 -10.55 17.60 -22.40
C ALA A 291 -11.67 16.90 -23.19
N GLY A 292 -12.81 16.59 -22.59
CA GLY A 292 -13.92 15.89 -23.23
C GLY A 292 -13.61 14.47 -23.69
N VAL A 293 -12.52 13.86 -23.17
CA VAL A 293 -12.09 12.50 -23.51
C VAL A 293 -12.92 11.44 -22.78
N ILE A 294 -13.35 11.77 -21.55
CA ILE A 294 -14.24 10.95 -20.73
C ILE A 294 -15.41 11.81 -20.22
N HIS A 295 -16.54 11.18 -19.90
CA HIS A 295 -17.78 11.89 -19.62
C HIS A 295 -18.33 11.68 -18.21
N GLU A 296 -17.91 10.66 -17.45
CA GLU A 296 -18.50 10.30 -16.16
C GLU A 296 -17.56 10.47 -14.96
N ASP A 297 -18.14 10.93 -13.82
CA ASP A 297 -17.42 11.16 -12.55
C ASP A 297 -17.42 9.95 -11.61
N GLU A 298 -18.36 9.01 -11.78
CA GLU A 298 -18.60 7.94 -10.81
C GLU A 298 -17.57 6.80 -10.88
N VAL A 299 -16.80 6.73 -11.95
CA VAL A 299 -15.91 5.61 -12.27
C VAL A 299 -14.70 5.52 -11.36
N LEU A 300 -14.27 6.64 -10.76
CA LEU A 300 -13.00 6.68 -10.02
C LEU A 300 -13.00 5.83 -8.74
N HIS A 301 -14.13 5.79 -8.01
CA HIS A 301 -14.22 5.06 -6.75
C HIS A 301 -14.17 3.54 -6.92
N GLU A 302 -14.49 3.04 -8.11
CA GLU A 302 -14.46 1.63 -8.45
C GLU A 302 -13.23 1.22 -9.26
N PHE A 303 -12.36 2.18 -9.59
CA PHE A 303 -11.16 1.94 -10.40
C PHE A 303 -9.94 1.54 -9.58
N ILE A 304 -9.81 2.00 -8.35
CA ILE A 304 -8.63 1.72 -7.52
C ILE A 304 -8.90 0.53 -6.60
N TYR A 305 -8.08 -0.52 -6.73
CA TYR A 305 -8.18 -1.77 -5.96
C TYR A 305 -8.33 -1.56 -4.45
N GLU A 306 -7.47 -0.72 -3.86
CA GLU A 306 -7.54 -0.43 -2.44
C GLU A 306 -8.88 0.20 -2.02
N GLN A 307 -9.48 1.04 -2.87
CA GLN A 307 -10.79 1.65 -2.59
C GLN A 307 -11.92 0.64 -2.72
N ILE A 308 -11.85 -0.27 -3.71
CA ILE A 308 -12.82 -1.35 -3.85
C ILE A 308 -12.78 -2.29 -2.66
N ILE A 309 -11.59 -2.71 -2.26
CA ILE A 309 -11.44 -3.61 -1.09
C ILE A 309 -11.83 -2.90 0.21
N LYS A 310 -11.50 -1.61 0.37
CA LYS A 310 -11.93 -0.79 1.52
C LYS A 310 -13.44 -0.55 1.55
N ASN A 311 -14.09 -0.40 0.40
CA ASN A 311 -15.53 -0.17 0.28
C ASN A 311 -16.34 -1.49 0.26
N ARG A 312 -15.66 -2.62 0.12
CA ARG A 312 -16.32 -3.92 0.18
C ARG A 312 -16.76 -4.15 1.61
N GLN A 313 -18.07 -4.03 1.88
CA GLN A 313 -18.68 -4.80 2.94
C GLN A 313 -18.55 -6.26 2.52
N VAL A 314 -17.51 -6.93 3.02
CA VAL A 314 -17.42 -8.39 2.90
C VAL A 314 -18.61 -8.90 3.70
N GLU A 315 -19.66 -9.31 3.00
CA GLU A 315 -20.78 -9.97 3.67
C GLU A 315 -20.19 -11.18 4.41
N PHE A 316 -20.37 -11.17 5.71
CA PHE A 316 -19.91 -12.23 6.57
C PHE A 316 -20.82 -13.44 6.42
N TYR A 317 -20.32 -14.54 5.89
CA TYR A 317 -21.05 -15.79 5.72
C TYR A 317 -20.31 -16.95 6.37
N LEU A 318 -20.99 -17.61 7.30
CA LEU A 318 -20.50 -18.84 7.90
C LEU A 318 -20.83 -20.05 7.02
N THR A 319 -19.85 -20.90 6.77
CA THR A 319 -20.06 -22.19 6.15
C THR A 319 -20.91 -23.10 7.04
N PRO A 320 -21.53 -24.17 6.51
CA PRO A 320 -22.27 -25.13 7.35
C PRO A 320 -21.41 -25.73 8.48
N GLU A 321 -20.14 -26.00 8.22
CA GLU A 321 -19.18 -26.51 9.20
C GLU A 321 -18.89 -25.49 10.30
N GLN A 322 -18.65 -24.24 9.94
CA GLN A 322 -18.44 -23.14 10.88
C GLN A 322 -19.68 -22.89 11.75
N LYS A 323 -20.91 -22.96 11.17
CA LYS A 323 -22.16 -22.88 11.94
C LYS A 323 -22.28 -24.03 12.93
N GLN A 324 -21.97 -25.24 12.52
CA GLN A 324 -22.00 -26.41 13.40
C GLN A 324 -20.96 -26.31 14.53
N TYR A 325 -19.79 -25.79 14.23
CA TYR A 325 -18.74 -25.52 15.22
C TYR A 325 -19.25 -24.51 16.27
N LEU A 326 -19.78 -23.36 15.84
CA LEU A 326 -20.29 -22.33 16.73
C LEU A 326 -21.48 -22.78 17.56
N GLN A 327 -22.37 -23.65 17.03
CA GLN A 327 -23.49 -24.24 17.80
C GLN A 327 -23.03 -25.07 18.99
N LYS A 328 -21.79 -25.59 18.97
CA LYS A 328 -21.18 -26.34 20.07
C LYS A 328 -20.45 -25.46 21.08
N LYS A 329 -20.16 -24.20 20.71
CA LYS A 329 -19.52 -23.21 21.58
C LYS A 329 -20.59 -22.46 22.37
N GLU A 330 -20.55 -22.54 23.71
CA GLU A 330 -21.45 -21.77 24.58
C GLU A 330 -21.08 -20.29 24.59
N ASP A 331 -19.78 -20.00 24.63
CA ASP A 331 -19.20 -18.65 24.59
C ASP A 331 -17.79 -18.68 23.94
N ILE A 332 -17.30 -17.51 23.55
CA ILE A 332 -15.92 -17.29 23.12
C ILE A 332 -15.19 -16.55 24.24
N LYS A 333 -14.17 -17.19 24.80
CA LYS A 333 -13.38 -16.65 25.93
C LYS A 333 -12.23 -15.81 25.43
N MET A 334 -12.20 -14.55 25.84
CA MET A 334 -11.20 -13.58 25.44
C MET A 334 -10.13 -13.39 26.53
N CYS A 335 -8.87 -13.44 26.17
CA CYS A 335 -7.77 -12.91 26.95
C CYS A 335 -7.41 -11.53 26.40
N ILE A 336 -7.37 -10.52 27.27
CA ILE A 336 -7.18 -9.11 26.94
C ILE A 336 -5.98 -8.51 27.68
N ASP A 337 -5.47 -7.36 27.23
CA ASP A 337 -4.57 -6.57 28.05
C ASP A 337 -5.37 -5.61 28.96
N PRO A 338 -5.35 -5.79 30.28
CA PRO A 338 -6.19 -4.99 31.17
C PRO A 338 -5.74 -3.52 31.32
N ASN A 339 -4.55 -3.15 30.81
CA ASN A 339 -3.91 -1.87 31.09
C ASN A 339 -3.35 -1.20 29.81
N TRP A 340 -3.93 -1.41 28.65
CA TRP A 340 -3.43 -0.92 27.37
C TRP A 340 -4.38 0.10 26.71
N TYR A 341 -4.82 1.10 27.50
CA TYR A 341 -5.68 2.19 26.99
C TYR A 341 -4.96 3.03 25.91
N PRO A 342 -5.59 3.47 24.79
CA PRO A 342 -7.03 3.38 24.47
C PRO A 342 -7.44 2.10 23.72
N PHE A 343 -6.54 1.13 23.53
CA PHE A 343 -6.84 -0.06 22.75
C PHE A 343 -7.69 -1.06 23.51
N GLU A 344 -7.29 -1.41 24.74
CA GLU A 344 -8.11 -2.24 25.62
C GLU A 344 -7.71 -2.00 27.10
N ALA A 345 -8.71 -2.08 27.97
CA ALA A 345 -8.53 -1.99 29.41
C ALA A 345 -9.71 -2.65 30.14
N ILE A 346 -9.55 -2.88 31.45
CA ILE A 346 -10.66 -3.25 32.32
C ILE A 346 -10.98 -2.05 33.19
N GLU A 347 -12.17 -1.47 33.02
CA GLU A 347 -12.66 -0.38 33.84
C GLU A 347 -14.05 -0.72 34.39
N ASN A 348 -14.23 -0.57 35.71
CA ASN A 348 -15.47 -0.90 36.42
C ASN A 348 -15.99 -2.34 36.13
N GLY A 349 -15.06 -3.29 35.94
CA GLY A 349 -15.40 -4.67 35.62
C GLY A 349 -15.83 -4.94 34.19
N SER A 350 -15.69 -3.97 33.30
CA SER A 350 -16.01 -4.08 31.88
C SER A 350 -14.77 -3.98 30.98
N HIS A 351 -14.76 -4.72 29.89
CA HIS A 351 -13.77 -4.57 28.83
C HIS A 351 -14.11 -3.31 28.00
N ILE A 352 -13.17 -2.39 27.92
CA ILE A 352 -13.33 -1.12 27.19
C ILE A 352 -12.18 -0.90 26.21
N GLY A 353 -12.37 0.02 25.26
CA GLY A 353 -11.36 0.41 24.27
C GLY A 353 -11.70 -0.02 22.85
N ILE A 354 -10.80 0.30 21.93
CA ILE A 354 -10.96 0.03 20.49
C ILE A 354 -11.19 -1.46 20.23
N ALA A 355 -10.41 -2.35 20.89
CA ALA A 355 -10.58 -3.79 20.73
C ALA A 355 -11.92 -4.27 21.30
N ALA A 356 -12.41 -3.69 22.39
CA ALA A 356 -13.71 -4.02 22.97
C ALA A 356 -14.86 -3.70 22.00
N ASP A 357 -14.83 -2.53 21.35
CA ASP A 357 -15.85 -2.14 20.37
C ASP A 357 -15.81 -3.04 19.13
N VAL A 358 -14.61 -3.41 18.66
CA VAL A 358 -14.45 -4.38 17.55
C VAL A 358 -15.01 -5.74 17.95
N MET A 359 -14.70 -6.25 19.15
CA MET A 359 -15.21 -7.54 19.62
C MET A 359 -16.73 -7.54 19.76
N LYS A 360 -17.34 -6.41 20.17
CA LYS A 360 -18.77 -6.26 20.21
C LYS A 360 -19.42 -6.41 18.82
N ILE A 361 -18.83 -5.83 17.79
CA ILE A 361 -19.29 -6.01 16.40
C ILE A 361 -19.19 -7.49 15.99
N PHE A 362 -18.11 -8.17 16.37
CA PHE A 362 -17.93 -9.58 16.05
C PHE A 362 -18.93 -10.46 16.80
N GLU A 363 -19.19 -10.19 18.07
CA GLU A 363 -20.22 -10.85 18.87
C GLU A 363 -21.61 -10.71 18.23
N GLU A 364 -21.99 -9.50 17.83
CA GLU A 364 -23.26 -9.22 17.13
C GLU A 364 -23.37 -9.99 15.80
N LYS A 365 -22.28 -10.07 15.02
CA LYS A 365 -22.25 -10.80 13.75
C LYS A 365 -22.31 -12.32 13.92
N LEU A 366 -21.70 -12.86 14.97
CA LEU A 366 -21.66 -14.31 15.24
C LEU A 366 -22.91 -14.81 15.95
N GLY A 367 -23.54 -13.97 16.77
CA GLY A 367 -24.62 -14.37 17.65
C GLY A 367 -24.19 -15.34 18.76
N VAL A 368 -22.89 -15.40 19.08
CA VAL A 368 -22.30 -16.19 20.17
C VAL A 368 -21.72 -15.23 21.19
N PRO A 369 -22.02 -15.36 22.51
CA PRO A 369 -21.54 -14.42 23.51
C PRO A 369 -20.00 -14.46 23.66
N PHE A 370 -19.41 -13.28 23.81
CA PHE A 370 -17.99 -13.12 24.10
C PHE A 370 -17.79 -12.78 25.57
N ARG A 371 -16.90 -13.51 26.25
CA ARG A 371 -16.55 -13.26 27.66
C ARG A 371 -15.07 -13.07 27.82
N PHE A 372 -14.65 -11.95 28.39
CA PHE A 372 -13.25 -11.83 28.77
C PHE A 372 -12.97 -12.54 30.08
N ILE A 373 -11.78 -13.14 30.16
CA ILE A 373 -11.24 -13.72 31.39
C ILE A 373 -10.61 -12.58 32.18
N TYR A 374 -11.05 -12.41 33.43
CA TYR A 374 -10.46 -11.37 34.29
C TYR A 374 -8.99 -11.67 34.59
N VAL A 375 -8.14 -10.72 34.27
CA VAL A 375 -6.68 -10.78 34.45
C VAL A 375 -6.19 -9.49 35.09
N LYS A 376 -5.03 -9.55 35.72
CA LYS A 376 -4.38 -8.37 36.33
C LYS A 376 -3.28 -7.78 35.45
N SER A 377 -2.76 -8.57 34.52
CA SER A 377 -1.66 -8.20 33.65
C SER A 377 -1.73 -8.92 32.31
N TRP A 378 -1.03 -8.39 31.31
CA TRP A 378 -0.83 -9.07 30.02
C TRP A 378 -0.16 -10.45 30.17
N GLN A 379 0.73 -10.60 31.18
CA GLN A 379 1.36 -11.88 31.49
C GLN A 379 0.34 -12.95 31.89
N ASP A 380 -0.69 -12.59 32.65
CA ASP A 380 -1.78 -13.51 32.99
C ASP A 380 -2.52 -13.97 31.75
N SER A 381 -2.79 -13.04 30.80
CA SER A 381 -3.42 -13.35 29.52
C SER A 381 -2.58 -14.33 28.70
N ILE A 382 -1.27 -14.12 28.60
CA ILE A 382 -0.34 -15.05 27.96
C ILE A 382 -0.36 -16.42 28.66
N TYR A 383 -0.37 -16.45 29.97
CA TYR A 383 -0.42 -17.68 30.75
C TYR A 383 -1.72 -18.46 30.46
N TYR A 384 -2.87 -17.80 30.53
CA TYR A 384 -4.17 -18.44 30.29
C TYR A 384 -4.33 -18.91 28.84
N ALA A 385 -3.80 -18.18 27.87
CA ALA A 385 -3.79 -18.62 26.46
C ALA A 385 -2.98 -19.91 26.30
N LYS A 386 -1.79 -20.01 26.92
CA LYS A 386 -0.98 -21.25 26.92
C LYS A 386 -1.69 -22.42 27.61
N GLN A 387 -2.53 -22.16 28.64
CA GLN A 387 -3.33 -23.17 29.33
C GLN A 387 -4.65 -23.48 28.61
N ARG A 388 -4.92 -22.87 27.45
CA ARG A 388 -6.19 -23.04 26.70
C ARG A 388 -7.42 -22.57 27.48
N THR A 389 -7.25 -21.69 28.46
CA THR A 389 -8.34 -21.13 29.26
C THR A 389 -9.14 -20.10 28.49
N CYS A 390 -8.49 -19.35 27.58
CA CYS A 390 -9.15 -18.47 26.63
C CYS A 390 -9.00 -18.98 25.19
N ASP A 391 -9.96 -18.62 24.36
CA ASP A 391 -10.04 -19.02 22.96
C ASP A 391 -9.29 -18.04 22.07
N ILE A 392 -9.32 -16.74 22.43
CA ILE A 392 -8.73 -15.69 21.59
C ILE A 392 -7.94 -14.65 22.41
N PHE A 393 -6.97 -14.01 21.75
CA PHE A 393 -6.51 -12.66 22.04
C PHE A 393 -7.28 -11.68 21.17
N THR A 394 -7.83 -10.64 21.76
CA THR A 394 -8.61 -9.63 21.04
C THR A 394 -7.76 -8.77 20.13
N MET A 395 -6.55 -8.39 20.59
CA MET A 395 -5.61 -7.55 19.87
C MET A 395 -4.15 -7.89 20.23
N ALA A 396 -3.50 -8.68 19.39
CA ALA A 396 -2.13 -9.10 19.65
C ALA A 396 -1.30 -9.18 18.35
N SER A 397 0.01 -8.92 18.45
CA SER A 397 0.93 -9.13 17.33
C SER A 397 1.41 -10.58 17.31
N SER A 398 1.53 -11.14 16.11
CA SER A 398 2.16 -12.44 15.88
C SER A 398 3.66 -12.36 16.20
N THR A 399 4.16 -13.36 16.92
CA THR A 399 5.59 -13.59 17.16
C THR A 399 5.90 -15.08 17.10
N PRO A 400 7.17 -15.48 16.81
CA PRO A 400 7.58 -16.89 16.83
C PRO A 400 7.26 -17.60 18.17
N GLY A 401 7.34 -16.88 19.28
CA GLY A 401 6.99 -17.40 20.59
C GLY A 401 5.49 -17.69 20.74
N ARG A 402 4.64 -16.81 20.20
CA ARG A 402 3.17 -16.93 20.29
C ARG A 402 2.60 -17.94 19.31
N LEU A 403 3.19 -18.11 18.12
CA LEU A 403 2.79 -19.11 17.12
C LEU A 403 2.87 -20.56 17.62
N LYS A 404 3.56 -20.81 18.73
CA LYS A 404 3.59 -22.13 19.37
C LYS A 404 2.24 -22.57 19.96
N TYR A 405 1.35 -21.60 20.26
CA TYR A 405 0.07 -21.88 20.93
C TYR A 405 -1.12 -21.06 20.38
N MET A 406 -0.88 -20.09 19.49
CA MET A 406 -1.93 -19.29 18.84
C MET A 406 -1.68 -19.22 17.34
N ASP A 407 -2.74 -19.17 16.54
CA ASP A 407 -2.75 -18.69 15.17
C ASP A 407 -3.22 -17.23 15.14
N PHE A 408 -2.97 -16.51 14.07
CA PHE A 408 -3.31 -15.09 13.96
C PHE A 408 -4.03 -14.80 12.65
N THR A 409 -5.05 -13.96 12.72
CA THR A 409 -5.71 -13.41 11.54
C THR A 409 -4.81 -12.42 10.81
N SER A 410 -5.23 -11.98 9.63
CA SER A 410 -4.73 -10.75 9.03
C SER A 410 -4.84 -9.59 10.03
N PRO A 411 -3.88 -8.65 10.05
CA PRO A 411 -3.94 -7.53 10.99
C PRO A 411 -5.08 -6.57 10.64
N TYR A 412 -5.83 -6.14 11.65
CA TYR A 412 -6.89 -5.14 11.52
C TYR A 412 -6.49 -3.75 12.02
N ILE A 413 -5.36 -3.65 12.72
CA ILE A 413 -4.73 -2.39 13.16
C ILE A 413 -3.22 -2.47 12.97
N THR A 414 -2.64 -1.39 12.43
CA THR A 414 -1.19 -1.19 12.33
C THR A 414 -0.81 0.10 13.04
N LEU A 415 0.17 0.04 13.94
CA LEU A 415 0.54 1.15 14.80
C LEU A 415 2.05 1.44 14.75
N PRO A 416 2.44 2.71 14.65
CA PRO A 416 3.83 3.10 14.72
C PRO A 416 4.38 2.88 16.13
N THR A 417 5.60 2.33 16.21
CA THR A 417 6.35 2.12 17.44
C THR A 417 7.28 3.30 17.68
N VAL A 418 7.36 3.77 18.94
CA VAL A 418 8.17 4.93 19.31
C VAL A 418 8.94 4.71 20.60
N VAL A 419 10.03 5.47 20.76
CA VAL A 419 10.76 5.60 22.02
C VAL A 419 10.43 6.95 22.64
N VAL A 420 10.02 6.89 23.93
CA VAL A 420 9.76 8.07 24.77
C VAL A 420 10.95 8.32 25.66
N THR A 421 11.37 9.57 25.80
CA THR A 421 12.43 10.01 26.71
C THR A 421 12.00 11.25 27.50
N LYS A 422 12.83 11.67 28.45
CA LYS A 422 12.67 12.99 29.08
C LYS A 422 12.84 14.10 28.05
N ASN A 423 12.15 15.21 28.27
CA ASN A 423 12.14 16.35 27.34
C ASN A 423 13.50 17.02 27.17
N ASP A 424 14.38 16.93 28.19
CA ASP A 424 15.76 17.45 28.18
C ASP A 424 16.75 16.60 27.36
N LYS A 425 16.37 15.39 26.93
CA LYS A 425 17.20 14.53 26.11
C LYS A 425 17.15 14.94 24.63
N PRO A 426 18.25 14.74 23.86
CA PRO A 426 18.20 14.97 22.41
C PRO A 426 17.19 14.02 21.73
N PHE A 427 16.75 14.39 20.52
CA PHE A 427 16.08 13.44 19.64
C PHE A 427 17.04 12.34 19.21
N ILE A 428 16.51 11.16 18.95
CA ILE A 428 17.26 9.96 18.58
C ILE A 428 17.01 9.74 17.07
N ASP A 429 18.06 9.62 16.29
CA ASP A 429 17.93 9.38 14.85
C ASP A 429 17.69 7.89 14.55
N LYS A 430 18.34 7.00 15.29
CA LYS A 430 18.22 5.54 15.14
C LYS A 430 18.47 4.80 16.45
N LEU A 431 18.01 3.55 16.54
CA LEU A 431 18.18 2.70 17.73
C LEU A 431 19.66 2.51 18.14
N ASP A 432 20.58 2.49 17.19
CA ASP A 432 22.01 2.36 17.46
C ASP A 432 22.57 3.47 18.35
N ASP A 433 21.99 4.67 18.30
CA ASP A 433 22.43 5.82 19.10
C ASP A 433 22.17 5.62 20.59
N ILE A 434 21.27 4.70 20.93
CA ILE A 434 20.89 4.39 22.32
C ILE A 434 21.30 2.98 22.76
N LYS A 435 22.19 2.30 22.04
CA LYS A 435 22.66 0.93 22.34
C LYS A 435 23.27 0.74 23.74
N ASN A 436 23.80 1.79 24.34
CA ASN A 436 24.42 1.77 25.65
C ASN A 436 23.45 2.14 26.80
N TYR A 437 22.18 2.42 26.45
CA TYR A 437 21.18 2.84 27.41
C TYR A 437 20.13 1.76 27.67
N LYS A 438 19.53 1.80 28.85
CA LYS A 438 18.43 0.93 29.23
C LYS A 438 17.10 1.50 28.74
N ILE A 439 16.30 0.69 28.06
CA ILE A 439 14.97 1.05 27.56
C ILE A 439 13.94 0.16 28.25
N ALA A 440 12.93 0.76 28.87
CA ALA A 440 11.85 0.00 29.49
C ALA A 440 10.82 -0.44 28.45
N ALA A 441 10.25 -1.63 28.63
CA ALA A 441 9.11 -2.16 27.85
C ALA A 441 8.26 -3.06 28.74
N VAL A 442 6.96 -3.13 28.50
CA VAL A 442 6.07 -4.00 29.28
C VAL A 442 6.37 -5.46 28.98
N LYS A 443 6.54 -6.23 30.03
CA LYS A 443 6.85 -7.65 29.98
C LYS A 443 5.85 -8.43 29.14
N GLY A 444 6.39 -9.24 28.20
CA GLY A 444 5.59 -10.06 27.27
C GLY A 444 5.03 -9.30 26.08
N TYR A 445 5.31 -8.01 25.91
CA TYR A 445 4.97 -7.30 24.70
C TYR A 445 5.81 -7.79 23.50
N SER A 446 5.20 -7.85 22.32
CA SER A 446 5.82 -8.39 21.10
C SER A 446 7.05 -7.60 20.65
N ILE A 447 7.13 -6.34 21.03
CA ILE A 447 8.27 -5.47 20.70
C ILE A 447 9.57 -5.99 21.35
N ILE A 448 9.50 -6.62 22.53
CA ILE A 448 10.68 -7.19 23.20
C ILE A 448 11.29 -8.29 22.34
N GLU A 449 10.48 -9.26 21.88
CA GLU A 449 10.95 -10.37 21.03
C GLU A 449 11.51 -9.86 19.71
N LYS A 450 10.86 -8.85 19.11
CA LYS A 450 11.34 -8.20 17.87
C LYS A 450 12.69 -7.49 18.08
N LEU A 451 12.82 -6.70 19.14
CA LEU A 451 14.06 -6.00 19.44
C LEU A 451 15.20 -6.98 19.74
N GLN A 452 14.95 -8.01 20.53
CA GLN A 452 15.96 -9.04 20.83
C GLN A 452 16.44 -9.77 19.57
N SER A 453 15.55 -9.98 18.59
CA SER A 453 15.90 -10.62 17.33
C SER A 453 16.68 -9.70 16.38
N LYS A 454 16.25 -8.44 16.21
CA LYS A 454 16.81 -7.52 15.20
C LYS A 454 17.86 -6.56 15.76
N HIS A 455 17.75 -6.20 17.04
CA HIS A 455 18.61 -5.25 17.72
C HIS A 455 19.09 -5.80 19.08
N PRO A 456 19.81 -6.94 19.10
CA PRO A 456 20.20 -7.65 20.33
C PRO A 456 21.11 -6.82 21.25
N PHE A 457 21.64 -5.70 20.77
CA PHE A 457 22.45 -4.76 21.54
C PHE A 457 21.62 -3.84 22.46
N ILE A 458 20.29 -3.74 22.28
CA ILE A 458 19.42 -2.90 23.11
C ILE A 458 19.20 -3.57 24.46
N GLN A 459 19.50 -2.83 25.54
CA GLN A 459 19.28 -3.29 26.90
C GLN A 459 17.84 -3.03 27.34
N ILE A 460 17.02 -4.08 27.35
CA ILE A 460 15.60 -3.97 27.73
C ILE A 460 15.45 -4.21 29.23
N VAL A 461 14.73 -3.32 29.90
CA VAL A 461 14.24 -3.46 31.27
C VAL A 461 12.76 -3.77 31.21
N GLU A 462 12.39 -4.99 31.55
CA GLU A 462 10.99 -5.40 31.58
C GLU A 462 10.27 -4.80 32.78
N VAL A 463 9.11 -4.20 32.56
CA VAL A 463 8.23 -3.59 33.55
C VAL A 463 6.85 -4.23 33.56
N ASP A 464 6.10 -4.12 34.63
CA ASP A 464 4.79 -4.75 34.77
C ASP A 464 3.66 -3.91 34.14
N SER A 465 3.88 -2.60 33.93
CA SER A 465 2.88 -1.70 33.34
C SER A 465 3.52 -0.53 32.60
N ILE A 466 2.73 0.11 31.73
CA ILE A 466 3.10 1.32 30.99
C ILE A 466 3.44 2.46 31.97
N THR A 467 2.60 2.65 32.98
CA THR A 467 2.81 3.69 34.01
C THR A 467 4.14 3.50 34.73
N GLN A 468 4.50 2.27 35.11
CA GLN A 468 5.79 1.97 35.73
C GLN A 468 6.95 2.33 34.79
N GLY A 469 6.86 1.94 33.51
CA GLY A 469 7.89 2.24 32.52
C GLY A 469 8.10 3.74 32.31
N LEU A 470 7.01 4.51 32.14
CA LEU A 470 7.06 5.96 31.99
C LEU A 470 7.55 6.66 33.26
N GLU A 471 7.20 6.17 34.46
CA GLU A 471 7.68 6.69 35.72
C GLU A 471 9.20 6.48 35.91
N MET A 472 9.72 5.32 35.47
CA MET A 472 11.17 5.06 35.48
C MET A 472 11.92 6.02 34.54
N VAL A 473 11.32 6.37 33.36
CA VAL A 473 11.87 7.41 32.48
C VAL A 473 11.85 8.76 33.19
N PHE A 474 10.75 9.12 33.81
CA PHE A 474 10.58 10.37 34.54
C PHE A 474 11.62 10.53 35.67
N LYS A 475 11.87 9.47 36.42
CA LYS A 475 12.88 9.43 37.49
C LYS A 475 14.33 9.35 36.98
N GLY A 476 14.52 9.00 35.69
CA GLY A 476 15.84 8.81 35.07
C GLY A 476 16.50 7.47 35.41
N GLU A 477 15.73 6.48 35.86
CA GLU A 477 16.18 5.11 36.14
C GLU A 477 16.46 4.33 34.85
N VAL A 478 15.75 4.69 33.78
CA VAL A 478 15.97 4.23 32.40
C VAL A 478 16.05 5.44 31.45
N TYR A 479 16.70 5.26 30.31
CA TYR A 479 16.84 6.32 29.33
C TYR A 479 15.52 6.61 28.57
N GLY A 480 14.76 5.57 28.24
CA GLY A 480 13.52 5.68 27.52
C GLY A 480 12.57 4.51 27.78
N TYR A 481 11.35 4.66 27.28
CA TYR A 481 10.30 3.64 27.25
C TYR A 481 9.84 3.42 25.82
N ILE A 482 9.62 2.18 25.40
CA ILE A 482 9.21 1.83 24.05
C ILE A 482 7.81 1.23 24.02
N ASP A 483 6.93 1.79 23.19
CA ASP A 483 5.58 1.29 22.93
C ASP A 483 5.03 1.92 21.63
N ASN A 484 3.75 1.66 21.29
CA ASN A 484 3.09 2.33 20.18
C ASN A 484 2.79 3.81 20.47
N LEU A 485 2.80 4.60 19.42
CA LEU A 485 2.65 6.06 19.50
C LEU A 485 1.38 6.49 20.22
N MET A 486 0.25 5.82 19.96
CA MET A 486 -1.05 6.26 20.48
C MET A 486 -1.16 6.06 21.98
N VAL A 487 -0.68 4.92 22.48
CA VAL A 487 -0.63 4.64 23.93
C VAL A 487 0.22 5.68 24.63
N VAL A 488 1.49 5.83 24.22
CA VAL A 488 2.39 6.77 24.91
C VAL A 488 1.89 8.21 24.82
N SER A 489 1.27 8.60 23.69
CA SER A 489 0.71 9.94 23.53
C SER A 489 -0.41 10.22 24.52
N SER A 490 -1.31 9.24 24.76
CA SER A 490 -2.40 9.40 25.72
C SER A 490 -1.89 9.56 27.15
N TYR A 491 -0.87 8.79 27.56
CA TYR A 491 -0.23 8.91 28.88
C TYR A 491 0.57 10.20 29.03
N ILE A 492 1.33 10.60 27.99
CA ILE A 492 2.09 11.87 28.01
C ILE A 492 1.12 13.04 28.15
N GLN A 493 0.04 13.06 27.38
CA GLN A 493 -0.93 14.15 27.43
C GLN A 493 -1.62 14.25 28.80
N LYS A 494 -1.92 13.11 29.42
CA LYS A 494 -2.61 13.06 30.71
C LYS A 494 -1.71 13.43 31.88
N ASP A 495 -0.53 12.82 31.97
CA ASP A 495 0.26 12.80 33.22
C ASP A 495 1.69 13.38 33.08
N TYR A 496 2.22 13.51 31.83
CA TYR A 496 3.62 13.86 31.59
C TYR A 496 3.83 15.01 30.59
N THR A 497 2.79 15.85 30.34
CA THR A 497 2.89 16.98 29.44
C THR A 497 4.06 17.91 29.81
N GLY A 498 4.92 18.21 28.82
CA GLY A 498 6.11 19.06 29.01
C GLY A 498 7.28 18.38 29.71
N VAL A 499 7.12 17.14 30.16
CA VAL A 499 8.15 16.37 30.90
C VAL A 499 8.76 15.25 30.07
N LEU A 500 7.91 14.51 29.38
CA LEU A 500 8.31 13.44 28.45
C LEU A 500 7.97 13.83 27.01
N LYS A 501 8.72 13.27 26.06
CA LYS A 501 8.49 13.45 24.63
C LYS A 501 8.74 12.16 23.86
N VAL A 502 8.13 12.03 22.70
CA VAL A 502 8.52 11.04 21.70
C VAL A 502 9.82 11.50 21.05
N SER A 503 10.86 10.68 21.15
CA SER A 503 12.22 11.01 20.68
C SER A 503 12.68 10.23 19.46
N LEU A 504 12.07 9.09 19.18
CA LEU A 504 12.34 8.28 18.00
C LEU A 504 11.03 7.59 17.57
N LYS A 505 10.77 7.57 16.27
CA LYS A 505 9.83 6.64 15.64
C LYS A 505 10.65 5.55 14.95
N LEU A 506 10.33 4.28 15.20
CA LEU A 506 10.96 3.14 14.53
C LEU A 506 10.47 3.03 13.09
N ASP A 507 11.31 2.48 12.22
CA ASP A 507 10.97 2.24 10.81
C ASP A 507 9.89 1.17 10.63
N GLU A 508 9.73 0.28 11.61
CA GLU A 508 8.77 -0.81 11.57
C GLU A 508 7.57 -0.55 12.47
N ASP A 509 6.39 -0.62 11.86
CA ASP A 509 5.13 -0.57 12.58
C ASP A 509 4.79 -1.94 13.19
N LEU A 510 3.98 -1.96 14.24
CA LEU A 510 3.44 -3.18 14.84
C LEU A 510 2.06 -3.48 14.25
N ASN A 511 1.91 -4.69 13.75
CA ASN A 511 0.64 -5.22 13.23
C ASN A 511 -0.09 -5.97 14.35
N PHE A 512 -1.36 -5.64 14.56
CA PHE A 512 -2.22 -6.27 15.56
C PHE A 512 -3.38 -7.00 14.91
N SER A 513 -3.55 -8.24 15.32
CA SER A 513 -4.50 -9.23 14.80
C SER A 513 -5.33 -9.80 15.94
N VAL A 514 -6.41 -10.51 15.61
CA VAL A 514 -7.01 -11.46 16.56
C VAL A 514 -6.13 -12.70 16.59
N GLY A 515 -5.68 -13.08 17.78
CA GLY A 515 -5.02 -14.38 17.98
C GLY A 515 -6.05 -15.41 18.36
N THR A 516 -6.03 -16.60 17.78
CA THR A 516 -6.94 -17.71 18.11
C THR A 516 -6.12 -18.90 18.57
N ARG A 517 -6.65 -19.74 19.43
CA ARG A 517 -5.97 -20.97 19.83
C ARG A 517 -5.73 -21.87 18.61
N ASN A 518 -4.50 -22.37 18.45
CA ASN A 518 -4.08 -23.10 17.24
C ASN A 518 -4.53 -24.58 17.19
N ASP A 519 -5.20 -25.07 18.23
CA ASP A 519 -5.86 -26.37 18.24
C ASP A 519 -7.33 -26.33 17.76
N GLU A 520 -7.83 -25.15 17.39
CA GLU A 520 -9.16 -24.93 16.83
C GLU A 520 -9.07 -24.11 15.52
N PRO A 521 -8.58 -24.66 14.40
CA PRO A 521 -8.34 -23.91 13.16
C PRO A 521 -9.61 -23.29 12.57
N ILE A 522 -10.77 -23.90 12.74
CA ILE A 522 -12.07 -23.34 12.30
C ILE A 522 -12.34 -21.99 12.98
N LEU A 523 -11.93 -21.83 14.24
CA LEU A 523 -12.05 -20.56 14.94
C LEU A 523 -11.23 -19.46 14.27
N ASN A 524 -10.01 -19.77 13.83
CA ASN A 524 -9.16 -18.84 13.10
C ASN A 524 -9.79 -18.41 11.77
N GLU A 525 -10.33 -19.35 11.00
CA GLU A 525 -11.02 -19.06 9.74
C GLU A 525 -12.23 -18.12 9.94
N ILE A 526 -13.01 -18.35 11.01
CA ILE A 526 -14.15 -17.51 11.35
C ILE A 526 -13.70 -16.08 11.68
N PHE A 527 -12.65 -15.94 12.53
CA PHE A 527 -12.14 -14.62 12.90
C PHE A 527 -11.43 -13.91 11.74
N GLU A 528 -10.79 -14.65 10.83
CA GLU A 528 -10.25 -14.08 9.61
C GLU A 528 -11.35 -13.43 8.76
N GLN A 529 -12.48 -14.10 8.57
CA GLN A 529 -13.64 -13.54 7.85
C GLN A 529 -14.25 -12.34 8.59
N LEU A 530 -14.32 -12.36 9.92
CA LEU A 530 -14.80 -11.23 10.72
C LEU A 530 -13.87 -10.01 10.55
N VAL A 531 -12.57 -10.20 10.64
CA VAL A 531 -11.58 -9.14 10.42
C VAL A 531 -11.70 -8.56 9.01
N GLN A 532 -11.84 -9.40 7.99
CA GLN A 532 -12.06 -8.96 6.61
C GLN A 532 -13.38 -8.22 6.41
N SER A 533 -14.38 -8.47 7.27
CA SER A 533 -15.68 -7.80 7.24
C SER A 533 -15.73 -6.45 7.96
N LEU A 534 -14.62 -5.99 8.56
CA LEU A 534 -14.49 -4.66 9.16
C LEU A 534 -14.25 -3.62 8.08
N ASP A 535 -15.20 -2.73 7.88
CA ASP A 535 -15.04 -1.61 6.97
C ASP A 535 -14.29 -0.43 7.61
N GLN A 536 -13.66 0.37 6.76
CA GLN A 536 -12.83 1.49 7.21
C GLN A 536 -13.66 2.57 7.93
N GLN A 537 -14.92 2.79 7.55
CA GLN A 537 -15.76 3.82 8.17
C GLN A 537 -16.10 3.43 9.61
N THR A 538 -16.42 2.17 9.84
CA THR A 538 -16.63 1.60 11.17
C THR A 538 -15.38 1.72 12.02
N MET A 539 -14.21 1.31 11.50
CA MET A 539 -12.95 1.46 12.20
C MET A 539 -12.63 2.93 12.52
N GLN A 540 -12.85 3.85 11.57
CA GLN A 540 -12.62 5.28 11.80
C GLN A 540 -13.54 5.87 12.87
N LYS A 541 -14.80 5.44 12.93
CA LYS A 541 -15.74 5.86 14.00
C LYS A 541 -15.25 5.37 15.38
N ILE A 542 -14.84 4.09 15.48
CA ILE A 542 -14.28 3.54 16.70
C ILE A 542 -13.03 4.31 17.12
N PHE A 543 -12.09 4.54 16.19
CA PHE A 543 -10.89 5.32 16.48
C PHE A 543 -11.22 6.74 16.98
N ASN A 544 -12.12 7.45 16.31
CA ASN A 544 -12.51 8.82 16.69
C ASN A 544 -13.15 8.89 18.08
N GLN A 545 -13.81 7.81 18.51
CA GLN A 545 -14.42 7.72 19.83
C GLN A 545 -13.37 7.63 20.95
N TRP A 546 -12.30 6.84 20.74
CA TRP A 546 -11.31 6.55 21.76
C TRP A 546 -10.07 7.44 21.67
N VAL A 547 -9.76 7.91 20.48
CA VAL A 547 -8.61 8.78 20.20
C VAL A 547 -9.16 10.14 19.80
N SER A 548 -9.73 10.85 20.75
CA SER A 548 -9.98 12.27 20.60
C SER A 548 -8.62 12.95 20.45
N VAL A 549 -8.18 13.20 19.22
CA VAL A 549 -7.34 14.36 18.95
C VAL A 549 -8.23 15.54 19.27
N VAL A 550 -8.23 15.93 20.53
CA VAL A 550 -8.75 17.24 20.91
C VAL A 550 -7.83 18.25 20.25
N HIS A 551 -8.09 18.57 19.00
CA HIS A 551 -8.00 19.95 18.59
C HIS A 551 -9.09 20.71 19.39
N GLU A 552 -8.88 20.84 20.68
CA GLU A 552 -9.22 22.08 21.32
C GLU A 552 -8.31 23.14 20.67
N VAL A 553 -8.65 23.54 19.47
CA VAL A 553 -8.52 24.95 19.08
C VAL A 553 -9.42 25.62 20.09
N SER A 554 -8.77 26.06 21.22
CA SER A 554 -9.51 26.45 22.39
C SER A 554 -10.49 27.53 21.96
N LYS A 555 -11.80 27.28 22.06
CA LYS A 555 -12.83 28.33 22.08
C LYS A 555 -12.40 29.48 22.99
N TYR A 556 -11.65 29.18 24.01
CA TYR A 556 -11.01 30.10 24.94
C TYR A 556 -10.00 31.07 24.27
N ASN A 557 -9.26 30.65 23.24
CA ASN A 557 -8.38 31.56 22.49
C ASN A 557 -9.16 32.43 21.50
N GLN A 558 -10.23 31.94 20.90
CA GLN A 558 -11.07 32.74 20.02
C GLN A 558 -11.86 33.79 20.80
N GLU A 559 -12.45 33.46 21.96
CA GLU A 559 -13.13 34.44 22.80
C GLU A 559 -12.16 35.46 23.39
N LYS A 560 -10.94 35.06 23.76
CA LYS A 560 -9.92 35.98 24.28
C LYS A 560 -9.38 36.91 23.20
N LEU A 561 -9.14 36.38 21.98
CA LEU A 561 -8.78 37.20 20.81
C LEU A 561 -9.91 38.16 20.41
N LEU A 562 -11.17 37.73 20.47
CA LEU A 562 -12.32 38.57 20.18
C LEU A 562 -12.46 39.69 21.21
N LYS A 563 -12.27 39.40 22.50
CA LYS A 563 -12.27 40.40 23.59
C LYS A 563 -11.13 41.39 23.47
N ILE A 564 -9.93 40.93 23.10
CA ILE A 564 -8.77 41.81 22.83
C ILE A 564 -9.02 42.68 21.60
N ALA A 565 -9.53 42.11 20.50
CA ALA A 565 -9.87 42.86 19.29
C ALA A 565 -10.96 43.89 19.54
N LEU A 566 -12.00 43.56 20.34
CA LEU A 566 -13.05 44.47 20.74
C LEU A 566 -12.51 45.62 21.63
N GLY A 567 -11.61 45.31 22.57
CA GLY A 567 -10.92 46.28 23.40
C GLY A 567 -10.08 47.28 22.59
N VAL A 568 -9.29 46.78 21.64
CA VAL A 568 -8.49 47.59 20.71
C VAL A 568 -9.39 48.47 19.83
N PHE A 569 -10.51 47.93 19.36
CA PHE A 569 -11.48 48.66 18.55
C PHE A 569 -12.15 49.81 19.35
N ILE A 570 -12.51 49.57 20.62
CA ILE A 570 -13.10 50.60 21.52
C ILE A 570 -12.08 51.72 21.80
N VAL A 571 -10.80 51.34 22.07
CA VAL A 571 -9.72 52.33 22.28
C VAL A 571 -9.47 53.16 21.00
N ALA A 572 -9.46 52.53 19.84
CA ALA A 572 -9.32 53.23 18.56
C ALA A 572 -10.49 54.20 18.29
N LEU A 573 -11.73 53.82 18.62
CA LEU A 573 -12.92 54.67 18.52
C LEU A 573 -12.83 55.89 19.48
N MET A 574 -12.34 55.71 20.72
CA MET A 574 -12.14 56.80 21.67
C MET A 574 -11.05 57.79 21.21
N VAL A 575 -10.01 57.32 20.56
CA VAL A 575 -8.93 58.18 20.01
C VAL A 575 -9.41 58.97 18.79
N ILE A 576 -10.36 58.45 18.01
CA ILE A 576 -10.92 59.15 16.84
C ILE A 576 -11.98 60.19 17.25
N THR A 577 -12.61 60.01 18.43
CA THR A 577 -13.66 60.92 18.93
C THR A 577 -13.14 62.01 19.87
N LEU A 578 -11.88 62.00 20.26
CA LEU A 578 -11.12 63.06 20.91
C LEU A 578 -10.37 63.91 19.89
#